data_34d442e1716199917b3efbd3fdf63162
#
_entry.id   34d442e1716199917b3efbd3fdf63162
#
_cell.length_a   1.000
_cell.length_b   1.000
_cell.length_c   1.000
_cell.angle_alpha   90.00
_cell.angle_beta   90.00
_cell.angle_gamma   90.00
#
_symmetry.space_group_name_H-M   'P 1'
#
loop_
_entity.id
_entity.type
_entity.pdbx_description
1 polymer ?
#
loop_
_entity_poly.entity_id
_entity_poly.type
_entity_poly.pdbx_seq_one_letter_code
_entity_poly.pdbx_strand_id
1 'polypeptide(L)'
;MGLTREQAWAQLCEWTKTDALRKHARAVEVVMRAAAGKYGKGEADVESFGIAGMLHDADYESWPEEHPKKIVAWLRERGEEGIAHAISAHYTKWAVPYETTLDKALLACDELTGFVGACCHVREGGIATLEVKSVTKKLKDKGFAAKVERAEVHAGCELLAVKLEDHIAFVIEALKPHGAELGILGRAPAAS
;
A
#
# COMPACT_ATOMS: atom_id res chain seq x y z
N MET A 1 6.33 -24.58 4.86
CA MET A 1 7.15 -23.41 4.44
C MET A 1 6.17 -22.37 3.96
N GLY A 2 6.22 -21.15 4.50
CA GLY A 2 5.31 -20.07 4.09
C GLY A 2 5.58 -19.58 2.66
N LEU A 3 4.70 -18.74 2.14
CA LEU A 3 4.81 -18.12 0.83
C LEU A 3 6.05 -17.21 0.76
N THR A 4 6.92 -17.41 -0.25
CA THR A 4 8.09 -16.54 -0.42
C THR A 4 7.74 -15.28 -1.20
N ARG A 5 8.57 -14.24 -1.04
CA ARG A 5 8.41 -12.99 -1.80
C ARG A 5 8.46 -13.22 -3.32
N GLU A 6 9.34 -14.11 -3.78
CA GLU A 6 9.49 -14.44 -5.21
C GLU A 6 8.22 -15.10 -5.77
N GLN A 7 7.60 -16.00 -5.00
CA GLN A 7 6.34 -16.64 -5.36
C GLN A 7 5.19 -15.63 -5.41
N ALA A 8 5.13 -14.73 -4.43
CA ALA A 8 4.15 -13.64 -4.39
C ALA A 8 4.31 -12.70 -5.59
N TRP A 9 5.55 -12.30 -5.92
CA TRP A 9 5.84 -11.47 -7.09
C TRP A 9 5.47 -12.16 -8.41
N ALA A 10 5.78 -13.44 -8.54
CA ALA A 10 5.39 -14.22 -9.72
C ALA A 10 3.87 -14.24 -9.90
N GLN A 11 3.12 -14.46 -8.82
CA GLN A 11 1.65 -14.45 -8.84
C GLN A 11 1.08 -13.08 -9.19
N LEU A 12 1.61 -12.00 -8.59
CA LEU A 12 1.24 -10.64 -8.96
C LEU A 12 1.46 -10.40 -10.46
N CYS A 13 2.64 -10.75 -11.00
CA CYS A 13 2.98 -10.56 -12.40
C CYS A 13 2.13 -11.42 -13.36
N GLU A 14 1.65 -12.57 -12.89
CA GLU A 14 0.74 -13.42 -13.65
C GLU A 14 -0.63 -12.75 -13.83
N TRP A 15 -1.18 -12.14 -12.79
CA TRP A 15 -2.53 -11.58 -12.79
C TRP A 15 -2.59 -10.09 -13.10
N THR A 16 -1.55 -9.34 -12.77
CA THR A 16 -1.46 -7.90 -13.01
C THR A 16 -0.43 -7.62 -14.10
N LYS A 17 -0.83 -7.01 -15.22
CA LYS A 17 0.03 -6.72 -16.39
C LYS A 17 0.47 -5.26 -16.45
N THR A 18 -0.36 -4.36 -15.95
CA THR A 18 -0.10 -2.91 -15.97
C THR A 18 1.06 -2.54 -15.06
N ASP A 19 2.07 -1.86 -15.63
CA ASP A 19 3.26 -1.42 -14.89
C ASP A 19 2.92 -0.50 -13.71
N ALA A 20 1.94 0.39 -13.88
CA ALA A 20 1.50 1.29 -12.81
C ALA A 20 0.92 0.53 -11.61
N LEU A 21 0.13 -0.52 -11.84
CA LEU A 21 -0.44 -1.35 -10.77
C LEU A 21 0.65 -2.19 -10.07
N ARG A 22 1.60 -2.73 -10.84
CA ARG A 22 2.76 -3.43 -10.25
C ARG A 22 3.63 -2.49 -9.39
N LYS A 23 3.83 -1.25 -9.84
CA LYS A 23 4.54 -0.22 -9.06
C LYS A 23 3.78 0.16 -7.80
N HIS A 24 2.45 0.27 -7.86
CA HIS A 24 1.62 0.48 -6.67
C HIS A 24 1.78 -0.68 -5.68
N ALA A 25 1.59 -1.92 -6.11
CA ALA A 25 1.77 -3.11 -5.30
C ALA A 25 3.17 -3.15 -4.65
N ARG A 26 4.21 -2.80 -5.42
CA ARG A 26 5.59 -2.71 -4.93
C ARG A 26 5.78 -1.58 -3.91
N ALA A 27 5.13 -0.43 -4.11
CA ALA A 27 5.17 0.69 -3.17
C ALA A 27 4.49 0.31 -1.85
N VAL A 28 3.33 -0.33 -1.90
CA VAL A 28 2.64 -0.81 -0.70
C VAL A 28 3.46 -1.91 0.00
N GLU A 29 4.10 -2.83 -0.73
CA GLU A 29 5.05 -3.79 -0.14
C GLU A 29 6.15 -3.09 0.67
N VAL A 30 6.78 -2.07 0.10
CA VAL A 30 7.86 -1.31 0.76
C VAL A 30 7.37 -0.66 2.05
N VAL A 31 6.23 0.02 2.00
CA VAL A 31 5.64 0.68 3.16
C VAL A 31 5.22 -0.33 4.22
N MET A 32 4.62 -1.45 3.82
CA MET A 32 4.21 -2.52 4.74
C MET A 32 5.39 -3.19 5.43
N ARG A 33 6.51 -3.44 4.73
CA ARG A 33 7.74 -3.93 5.35
C ARG A 33 8.27 -2.97 6.43
N ALA A 34 8.23 -1.67 6.16
CA ALA A 34 8.59 -0.67 7.17
C ALA A 34 7.58 -0.64 8.33
N ALA A 35 6.28 -0.82 8.03
CA ALA A 35 5.21 -0.88 9.03
C ALA A 35 5.36 -2.07 9.98
N ALA A 36 5.86 -3.21 9.51
CA ALA A 36 6.18 -4.35 10.35
C ALA A 36 7.19 -3.99 11.45
N GLY A 37 8.25 -3.26 11.11
CA GLY A 37 9.23 -2.79 12.10
C GLY A 37 8.67 -1.78 13.09
N LYS A 38 7.68 -0.99 12.68
CA LYS A 38 7.06 0.04 13.53
C LYS A 38 5.88 -0.48 14.37
N TYR A 39 5.07 -1.36 13.82
CA TYR A 39 3.81 -1.84 14.41
C TYR A 39 3.79 -3.34 14.69
N GLY A 40 4.59 -4.14 13.99
CA GLY A 40 4.71 -5.59 14.13
C GLY A 40 5.59 -6.03 15.31
N LYS A 41 5.82 -7.35 15.42
CA LYS A 41 6.50 -7.97 16.59
C LYS A 41 7.67 -8.88 16.21
N GLY A 42 8.45 -8.57 15.17
CA GLY A 42 9.64 -9.35 14.84
C GLY A 42 9.81 -9.66 13.34
N GLU A 43 10.88 -10.40 12.97
CA GLU A 43 11.25 -10.65 11.56
C GLU A 43 10.18 -11.42 10.78
N ALA A 44 9.47 -12.36 11.42
CA ALA A 44 8.40 -13.12 10.77
C ALA A 44 7.27 -12.21 10.25
N ASP A 45 6.99 -11.13 10.96
CA ASP A 45 5.98 -10.17 10.56
C ASP A 45 6.39 -9.36 9.32
N VAL A 46 7.68 -9.10 9.12
CA VAL A 46 8.18 -8.31 7.97
C VAL A 46 7.81 -8.97 6.65
N GLU A 47 7.98 -10.29 6.52
CA GLU A 47 7.61 -11.01 5.30
C GLU A 47 6.10 -11.03 5.09
N SER A 48 5.31 -11.34 6.12
CA SER A 48 3.85 -11.36 6.04
C SER A 48 3.28 -9.98 5.67
N PHE A 49 3.80 -8.91 6.30
CA PHE A 49 3.41 -7.53 5.98
C PHE A 49 3.75 -7.16 4.53
N GLY A 50 4.98 -7.49 4.08
CA GLY A 50 5.41 -7.21 2.72
C GLY A 50 4.57 -7.96 1.68
N ILE A 51 4.30 -9.24 1.89
CA ILE A 51 3.50 -10.06 0.98
C ILE A 51 2.05 -9.58 0.95
N ALA A 52 1.46 -9.23 2.09
CA ALA A 52 0.12 -8.64 2.15
C ALA A 52 0.04 -7.36 1.32
N GLY A 53 1.01 -6.45 1.50
CA GLY A 53 1.09 -5.21 0.71
C GLY A 53 1.29 -5.45 -0.78
N MET A 54 2.08 -6.46 -1.16
CA MET A 54 2.31 -6.81 -2.56
C MET A 54 1.07 -7.40 -3.23
N LEU A 55 0.29 -8.21 -2.51
CA LEU A 55 -0.78 -9.00 -3.11
C LEU A 55 -2.19 -8.45 -2.88
N HIS A 56 -2.36 -7.36 -2.10
CA HIS A 56 -3.69 -6.88 -1.72
C HIS A 56 -4.61 -6.66 -2.92
N ASP A 57 -4.09 -6.16 -4.03
CA ASP A 57 -4.81 -5.86 -5.27
C ASP A 57 -4.42 -6.78 -6.45
N ALA A 58 -3.78 -7.92 -6.22
CA ALA A 58 -3.21 -8.76 -7.29
C ALA A 58 -4.23 -9.25 -8.33
N ASP A 59 -5.49 -9.44 -7.93
CA ASP A 59 -6.58 -9.89 -8.80
C ASP A 59 -7.43 -8.75 -9.39
N TYR A 60 -7.21 -7.49 -8.97
CA TYR A 60 -8.05 -6.35 -9.33
C TYR A 60 -8.08 -6.09 -10.86
N GLU A 61 -6.94 -6.18 -11.55
CA GLU A 61 -6.90 -5.93 -13.01
C GLU A 61 -7.62 -7.01 -13.80
N SER A 62 -7.44 -8.28 -13.43
CA SER A 62 -7.99 -9.41 -14.14
C SER A 62 -9.45 -9.71 -13.81
N TRP A 63 -9.86 -9.43 -12.56
CA TRP A 63 -11.22 -9.72 -12.07
C TRP A 63 -11.77 -8.61 -11.16
N PRO A 64 -11.96 -7.39 -11.68
CA PRO A 64 -12.35 -6.25 -10.85
C PRO A 64 -13.66 -6.45 -10.08
N GLU A 65 -14.61 -7.19 -10.66
CA GLU A 65 -15.91 -7.48 -10.02
C GLU A 65 -15.82 -8.59 -8.95
N GLU A 66 -14.74 -9.37 -8.98
CA GLU A 66 -14.53 -10.45 -8.01
C GLU A 66 -13.44 -10.13 -6.98
N HIS A 67 -12.77 -8.97 -7.14
CA HIS A 67 -11.76 -8.52 -6.19
C HIS A 67 -12.35 -8.37 -4.77
N PRO A 68 -11.68 -8.86 -3.73
CA PRO A 68 -10.41 -9.60 -3.67
C PRO A 68 -10.57 -11.14 -3.56
N LYS A 69 -11.67 -11.70 -4.03
CA LYS A 69 -12.02 -13.13 -3.83
C LYS A 69 -10.96 -14.09 -4.36
N LYS A 70 -10.37 -13.78 -5.53
CA LYS A 70 -9.40 -14.70 -6.17
C LYS A 70 -8.11 -14.76 -5.39
N ILE A 71 -7.57 -13.60 -4.99
CA ILE A 71 -6.32 -13.57 -4.23
C ILE A 71 -6.49 -14.15 -2.82
N VAL A 72 -7.61 -13.89 -2.18
CA VAL A 72 -7.94 -14.47 -0.86
C VAL A 72 -8.04 -16.00 -0.94
N ALA A 73 -8.73 -16.54 -1.94
CA ALA A 73 -8.82 -17.99 -2.15
C ALA A 73 -7.44 -18.61 -2.42
N TRP A 74 -6.65 -18.00 -3.29
CA TRP A 74 -5.31 -18.45 -3.64
C TRP A 74 -4.35 -18.51 -2.44
N LEU A 75 -4.46 -17.53 -1.53
CA LEU A 75 -3.67 -17.49 -0.27
C LEU A 75 -4.12 -18.58 0.70
N ARG A 76 -5.43 -18.78 0.87
CA ARG A 76 -5.98 -19.84 1.74
C ARG A 76 -5.59 -21.23 1.31
N GLU A 77 -5.61 -21.51 0.00
CA GLU A 77 -5.14 -22.79 -0.56
C GLU A 77 -3.67 -23.08 -0.21
N ARG A 78 -2.88 -22.04 0.12
CA ARG A 78 -1.47 -22.14 0.50
C ARG A 78 -1.24 -22.08 2.01
N GLY A 79 -2.32 -22.01 2.79
CA GLY A 79 -2.24 -21.92 4.25
C GLY A 79 -1.88 -20.55 4.79
N GLU A 80 -1.91 -19.50 3.94
CA GLU A 80 -1.57 -18.11 4.31
C GLU A 80 -2.80 -17.36 4.86
N GLU A 81 -3.46 -17.93 5.86
CA GLU A 81 -4.72 -17.41 6.40
C GLU A 81 -4.59 -15.99 6.97
N GLY A 82 -3.47 -15.67 7.65
CA GLY A 82 -3.25 -14.34 8.21
C GLY A 82 -3.18 -13.25 7.13
N ILE A 83 -2.49 -13.52 6.02
CA ILE A 83 -2.41 -12.60 4.87
C ILE A 83 -3.76 -12.52 4.17
N ALA A 84 -4.43 -13.66 3.97
CA ALA A 84 -5.75 -13.72 3.37
C ALA A 84 -6.80 -12.92 4.19
N HIS A 85 -6.73 -13.01 5.53
CA HIS A 85 -7.58 -12.25 6.42
C HIS A 85 -7.33 -10.75 6.29
N ALA A 86 -6.06 -10.31 6.31
CA ALA A 86 -5.71 -8.91 6.17
C ALA A 86 -6.20 -8.33 4.83
N ILE A 87 -6.03 -9.07 3.74
CA ILE A 87 -6.53 -8.68 2.42
C ILE A 87 -8.07 -8.67 2.39
N SER A 88 -8.73 -9.59 3.08
CA SER A 88 -10.20 -9.55 3.21
C SER A 88 -10.67 -8.34 3.99
N ALA A 89 -9.96 -7.96 5.06
CA ALA A 89 -10.30 -6.84 5.93
C ALA A 89 -10.04 -5.48 5.26
N HIS A 90 -9.01 -5.35 4.41
CA HIS A 90 -8.71 -4.10 3.72
C HIS A 90 -9.82 -3.72 2.71
N TYR A 91 -10.50 -4.72 2.15
CA TYR A 91 -11.65 -4.46 1.28
C TYR A 91 -12.89 -4.17 2.11
N THR A 92 -13.08 -2.90 2.46
CA THR A 92 -14.05 -2.40 3.44
C THR A 92 -15.50 -2.83 3.16
N LYS A 93 -15.86 -3.11 1.89
CA LYS A 93 -17.17 -3.60 1.49
C LYS A 93 -17.52 -4.98 2.05
N TRP A 94 -16.52 -5.77 2.45
CA TRP A 94 -16.77 -7.07 3.08
C TRP A 94 -17.02 -6.98 4.58
N ALA A 95 -16.76 -5.82 5.19
CA ALA A 95 -16.96 -5.57 6.61
C ALA A 95 -16.31 -6.63 7.54
N VAL A 96 -15.13 -7.14 7.12
CA VAL A 96 -14.34 -8.08 7.92
C VAL A 96 -13.70 -7.32 9.07
N PRO A 97 -13.78 -7.82 10.33
CA PRO A 97 -13.17 -7.16 11.48
C PRO A 97 -11.65 -7.04 11.36
N TYR A 98 -11.07 -5.94 11.86
CA TYR A 98 -9.62 -5.75 11.97
C TYR A 98 -9.12 -6.36 13.28
N GLU A 99 -8.66 -7.59 13.25
CA GLU A 99 -8.24 -8.36 14.42
C GLU A 99 -6.76 -8.16 14.73
N THR A 100 -5.92 -8.14 13.69
CA THR A 100 -4.46 -8.12 13.83
C THR A 100 -3.87 -6.75 13.51
N THR A 101 -2.60 -6.56 13.88
CA THR A 101 -1.82 -5.37 13.48
C THR A 101 -1.59 -5.34 11.97
N LEU A 102 -1.48 -6.52 11.32
CA LEU A 102 -1.35 -6.63 9.86
C LEU A 102 -2.58 -6.06 9.15
N ASP A 103 -3.80 -6.41 9.59
CA ASP A 103 -5.05 -5.92 9.02
C ASP A 103 -5.13 -4.39 9.09
N LYS A 104 -4.84 -3.84 10.28
CA LYS A 104 -4.87 -2.40 10.54
C LYS A 104 -3.81 -1.64 9.73
N ALA A 105 -2.62 -2.22 9.63
CA ALA A 105 -1.53 -1.61 8.88
C ALA A 105 -1.81 -1.61 7.38
N LEU A 106 -2.40 -2.67 6.83
CA LEU A 106 -2.71 -2.74 5.40
C LEU A 106 -3.72 -1.64 5.02
N LEU A 107 -4.82 -1.49 5.75
CA LEU A 107 -5.77 -0.42 5.51
C LEU A 107 -5.14 0.98 5.65
N ALA A 108 -4.28 1.17 6.65
CA ALA A 108 -3.65 2.47 6.90
C ALA A 108 -2.61 2.85 5.83
N CYS A 109 -1.95 1.86 5.24
CA CYS A 109 -0.83 2.10 4.33
C CYS A 109 -1.24 2.15 2.85
N ASP A 110 -2.22 1.38 2.41
CA ASP A 110 -2.57 1.21 1.01
C ASP A 110 -2.94 2.53 0.33
N GLU A 111 -4.10 3.08 0.65
CA GLU A 111 -4.63 4.30 0.03
C GLU A 111 -3.69 5.51 0.21
N LEU A 112 -3.05 5.62 1.38
CA LEU A 112 -2.10 6.69 1.62
C LEU A 112 -0.84 6.54 0.77
N THR A 113 -0.35 5.34 0.53
CA THR A 113 0.80 5.07 -0.36
C THR A 113 0.49 5.50 -1.79
N GLY A 114 -0.68 5.13 -2.32
CA GLY A 114 -1.16 5.57 -3.62
C GLY A 114 -1.28 7.09 -3.71
N PHE A 115 -1.82 7.72 -2.67
CA PHE A 115 -1.96 9.18 -2.59
C PHE A 115 -0.62 9.90 -2.56
N VAL A 116 0.36 9.42 -1.79
CA VAL A 116 1.73 9.96 -1.75
C VAL A 116 2.39 9.83 -3.12
N GLY A 117 2.25 8.69 -3.80
CA GLY A 117 2.70 8.50 -5.18
C GLY A 117 2.12 9.53 -6.15
N ALA A 118 0.81 9.76 -6.08
CA ALA A 118 0.15 10.79 -6.88
C ALA A 118 0.68 12.19 -6.60
N CYS A 119 0.98 12.52 -5.33
CA CYS A 119 1.62 13.78 -4.97
C CYS A 119 3.01 13.93 -5.58
N CYS A 120 3.79 12.84 -5.65
CA CYS A 120 5.11 12.84 -6.26
C CYS A 120 5.06 13.14 -7.76
N HIS A 121 4.13 12.53 -8.49
CA HIS A 121 4.03 12.69 -9.94
C HIS A 121 3.76 14.12 -10.42
N VAL A 122 3.11 14.94 -9.60
CA VAL A 122 2.80 16.34 -9.95
C VAL A 122 3.81 17.35 -9.39
N ARG A 123 4.87 16.87 -8.75
CA ARG A 123 5.87 17.69 -8.05
C ARG A 123 7.23 17.59 -8.73
N GLU A 124 7.95 18.70 -8.83
CA GLU A 124 9.37 18.70 -9.17
C GLU A 124 10.18 18.07 -8.03
N GLY A 125 11.08 17.16 -8.39
CA GLY A 125 11.86 16.37 -7.41
C GLY A 125 11.08 15.28 -6.68
N GLY A 126 9.80 15.10 -6.98
CA GLY A 126 8.99 13.97 -6.51
C GLY A 126 9.10 13.69 -5.01
N ILE A 127 9.38 12.42 -4.69
CA ILE A 127 9.49 11.96 -3.29
C ILE A 127 10.63 12.64 -2.52
N ALA A 128 11.72 13.03 -3.21
CA ALA A 128 12.87 13.66 -2.57
C ALA A 128 12.54 15.02 -1.95
N THR A 129 11.59 15.75 -2.54
CA THR A 129 11.18 17.09 -2.10
C THR A 129 9.79 17.12 -1.46
N LEU A 130 9.11 15.97 -1.37
CA LEU A 130 7.75 15.90 -0.84
C LEU A 130 7.74 16.12 0.69
N GLU A 131 6.89 17.03 1.13
CA GLU A 131 6.71 17.36 2.54
C GLU A 131 5.31 16.98 3.02
N VAL A 132 5.19 16.62 4.29
CA VAL A 132 3.93 16.27 4.97
C VAL A 132 2.84 17.30 4.73
N LYS A 133 3.16 18.59 4.89
CA LYS A 133 2.21 19.70 4.69
C LYS A 133 1.63 19.73 3.26
N SER A 134 2.42 19.32 2.27
CA SER A 134 1.96 19.27 0.87
C SER A 134 0.95 18.15 0.67
N VAL A 135 1.19 16.98 1.26
CA VAL A 135 0.26 15.83 1.23
C VAL A 135 -1.05 16.19 1.97
N THR A 136 -0.94 16.71 3.20
CA THR A 136 -2.10 17.12 4.02
C THR A 136 -2.97 18.18 3.29
N LYS A 137 -2.33 19.14 2.60
CA LYS A 137 -3.05 20.15 1.80
C LYS A 137 -3.81 19.48 0.64
N LYS A 138 -3.16 18.56 -0.09
CA LYS A 138 -3.78 17.85 -1.22
C LYS A 138 -4.88 16.89 -0.79
N LEU A 139 -4.81 16.28 0.40
CA LEU A 139 -5.89 15.44 0.93
C LEU A 139 -7.22 16.20 1.07
N LYS A 140 -7.18 17.52 1.28
CA LYS A 140 -8.37 18.39 1.34
C LYS A 140 -8.97 18.68 -0.04
N ASP A 141 -8.19 18.51 -1.12
CA ASP A 141 -8.64 18.70 -2.50
C ASP A 141 -9.28 17.42 -3.03
N LYS A 142 -10.60 17.38 -3.05
CA LYS A 142 -11.37 16.21 -3.52
C LYS A 142 -11.18 15.89 -5.00
N GLY A 143 -10.77 16.87 -5.81
CA GLY A 143 -10.51 16.69 -7.25
C GLY A 143 -9.15 16.03 -7.53
N PHE A 144 -8.18 16.17 -6.61
CA PHE A 144 -6.87 15.57 -6.77
C PHE A 144 -6.91 14.10 -6.35
N ALA A 145 -6.39 13.20 -7.18
CA ALA A 145 -6.40 11.74 -6.94
C ALA A 145 -7.77 11.26 -6.45
N ALA A 146 -8.84 11.58 -7.22
CA ALA A 146 -10.23 11.43 -6.81
C ALA A 146 -10.64 9.97 -6.52
N LYS A 147 -9.87 8.99 -7.00
CA LYS A 147 -10.11 7.56 -6.75
C LYS A 147 -9.65 7.08 -5.38
N VAL A 148 -8.78 7.85 -4.70
CA VAL A 148 -8.29 7.50 -3.36
C VAL A 148 -9.41 7.68 -2.33
N GLU A 149 -9.69 6.63 -1.58
CA GLU A 149 -10.73 6.61 -0.52
C GLU A 149 -10.19 7.25 0.77
N ARG A 150 -10.33 8.57 0.87
CA ARG A 150 -9.81 9.36 2.00
C ARG A 150 -10.34 8.94 3.36
N ALA A 151 -11.56 8.40 3.39
CA ALA A 151 -12.15 7.85 4.61
C ALA A 151 -11.32 6.69 5.14
N GLU A 152 -10.78 5.85 4.26
CA GLU A 152 -9.94 4.71 4.64
C GLU A 152 -8.57 5.18 5.16
N VAL A 153 -7.99 6.24 4.58
CA VAL A 153 -6.77 6.86 5.13
C VAL A 153 -6.97 7.30 6.58
N HIS A 154 -8.09 7.95 6.90
CA HIS A 154 -8.39 8.38 8.26
C HIS A 154 -8.69 7.21 9.19
N ALA A 155 -9.53 6.26 8.75
CA ALA A 155 -9.87 5.06 9.51
C ALA A 155 -8.62 4.23 9.85
N GLY A 156 -7.70 4.08 8.90
CA GLY A 156 -6.43 3.38 9.13
C GLY A 156 -5.58 4.04 10.20
N CYS A 157 -5.48 5.38 10.20
CA CYS A 157 -4.78 6.11 11.24
C CYS A 157 -5.43 5.93 12.63
N GLU A 158 -6.76 5.94 12.71
CA GLU A 158 -7.51 5.68 13.93
C GLU A 158 -7.26 4.26 14.46
N LEU A 159 -7.30 3.25 13.59
CA LEU A 159 -7.05 1.85 13.94
C LEU A 159 -5.64 1.60 14.48
N LEU A 160 -4.66 2.33 13.97
CA LEU A 160 -3.27 2.29 14.44
C LEU A 160 -3.00 3.22 15.62
N ALA A 161 -3.98 4.06 16.03
CA ALA A 161 -3.84 5.10 17.04
C ALA A 161 -2.67 6.06 16.76
N VAL A 162 -2.51 6.48 15.49
CA VAL A 162 -1.46 7.41 15.05
C VAL A 162 -2.05 8.69 14.47
N LYS A 163 -1.32 9.80 14.57
CA LYS A 163 -1.71 11.04 13.92
C LYS A 163 -1.48 10.94 12.41
N LEU A 164 -2.37 11.53 11.65
CA LEU A 164 -2.29 11.54 10.18
C LEU A 164 -0.94 12.08 9.68
N GLU A 165 -0.47 13.19 10.25
CA GLU A 165 0.80 13.81 9.85
C GLU A 165 2.00 12.91 10.13
N ASP A 166 2.00 12.20 11.27
CA ASP A 166 3.07 11.27 11.63
C ASP A 166 3.06 10.04 10.72
N HIS A 167 1.86 9.58 10.30
CA HIS A 167 1.72 8.47 9.38
C HIS A 167 2.11 8.87 7.94
N ILE A 168 1.76 10.07 7.48
CA ILE A 168 2.23 10.63 6.21
C ILE A 168 3.76 10.71 6.19
N ALA A 169 4.38 11.24 7.26
CA ALA A 169 5.84 11.30 7.37
C ALA A 169 6.47 9.91 7.27
N PHE A 170 5.90 8.93 7.96
CA PHE A 170 6.35 7.55 7.92
C PHE A 170 6.30 6.95 6.49
N VAL A 171 5.18 7.12 5.79
CA VAL A 171 5.03 6.61 4.40
C VAL A 171 6.03 7.28 3.46
N ILE A 172 6.22 8.62 3.55
CA ILE A 172 7.21 9.34 2.76
C ILE A 172 8.62 8.79 3.01
N GLU A 173 9.03 8.63 4.27
CA GLU A 173 10.37 8.14 4.61
C GLU A 173 10.59 6.69 4.14
N ALA A 174 9.58 5.83 4.23
CA ALA A 174 9.66 4.46 3.73
C ALA A 174 9.86 4.41 2.21
N LEU A 175 9.22 5.31 1.46
CA LEU A 175 9.28 5.32 -0.01
C LEU A 175 10.54 6.00 -0.57
N LYS A 176 11.17 6.93 0.16
CA LYS A 176 12.34 7.70 -0.32
C LYS A 176 13.47 6.87 -0.91
N PRO A 177 13.94 5.78 -0.27
CA PRO A 177 15.04 4.98 -0.81
C PRO A 177 14.70 4.27 -2.14
N HIS A 178 13.41 4.12 -2.42
CA HIS A 178 12.85 3.37 -3.54
C HIS A 178 12.30 4.25 -4.68
N GLY A 179 12.52 5.56 -4.61
CA GLY A 179 11.93 6.53 -5.52
C GLY A 179 12.15 6.26 -7.00
N ALA A 180 13.35 5.81 -7.40
CA ALA A 180 13.68 5.46 -8.78
C ALA A 180 12.97 4.18 -9.25
N GLU A 181 13.03 3.12 -8.44
CA GLU A 181 12.38 1.83 -8.71
C GLU A 181 10.86 1.99 -8.87
N LEU A 182 10.25 2.80 -8.01
CA LEU A 182 8.81 3.04 -7.99
C LEU A 182 8.34 4.09 -9.00
N GLY A 183 9.27 4.79 -9.66
CA GLY A 183 8.94 5.83 -10.63
C GLY A 183 8.34 7.10 -10.02
N ILE A 184 8.64 7.40 -8.76
CA ILE A 184 8.11 8.55 -8.01
C ILE A 184 9.13 9.67 -7.81
N LEU A 185 10.10 9.80 -8.69
CA LEU A 185 11.07 10.91 -8.67
C LEU A 185 10.48 12.24 -9.12
N GLY A 186 9.21 12.24 -9.57
CA GLY A 186 8.50 13.45 -9.96
C GLY A 186 8.83 13.94 -11.36
N ARG A 187 8.47 15.19 -11.62
CA ARG A 187 8.76 15.84 -12.92
C ARG A 187 10.23 16.27 -12.98
N ALA A 188 10.84 16.12 -14.14
CA ALA A 188 12.12 16.76 -14.39
C ALA A 188 12.00 18.29 -14.23
N PRO A 189 13.08 18.99 -13.77
CA PRO A 189 13.10 20.43 -13.77
C PRO A 189 12.76 20.96 -15.16
N ALA A 190 11.98 22.03 -15.25
CA ALA A 190 11.77 22.71 -16.52
C ALA A 190 13.15 23.17 -17.04
N ALA A 191 13.48 22.82 -18.29
CA ALA A 191 14.69 23.32 -18.92
C ALA A 191 14.64 24.85 -18.91
N SER A 192 15.61 25.47 -18.21
CA SER A 192 15.79 26.93 -18.13
C SER A 192 16.34 27.49 -19.44
#